data_efe8754ecad8346a35c237d36028dc30
#
_entry.id   efe8754ecad8346a35c237d36028dc30
#
_cell.length_a   1.000
_cell.length_b   1.000
_cell.length_c   1.000
_cell.angle_alpha   90.00
_cell.angle_beta   90.00
_cell.angle_gamma   90.00
#
_symmetry.space_group_name_H-M   'P 1'
#
loop_
_entity.id
_entity.type
_entity.pdbx_description
1 polymer ?
#
loop_
_entity_poly.entity_id
_entity_poly.type
_entity_poly.pdbx_seq_one_letter_code
_entity_poly.pdbx_strand_id
1 'polypeptide(L)'
;MEKTLNQLMKELEIIATEHRQINEFFQGDFIDAVSRDAAQYPLMVVTLQPGSMTAQSVNINMIISICDKYNLQEYRQINEIHSDCLSICNDIRVTFQQWRFEEFMDIVGDIQTQPFINRGPDVTAGWTMAATVAIYDYNDWCSIPYDDYDFENGNPPATNCGDLTTDYEVYVNGTLEDSFTQNTTVNNTININL
;
A
#
# COMPACT_ATOMS: atom_id res chain seq x y z
N MET A 1 6.63 -3.48 12.15
CA MET A 1 7.35 -2.71 11.10
C MET A 1 6.30 -1.85 10.41
N GLU A 2 6.40 -0.55 10.56
CA GLU A 2 5.47 0.39 9.91
C GLU A 2 5.56 0.24 8.40
N LYS A 3 4.41 0.22 7.76
CA LYS A 3 4.32 0.08 6.32
C LYS A 3 4.13 1.43 5.68
N THR A 4 4.88 1.67 4.65
CA THR A 4 5.00 2.98 4.05
C THR A 4 4.55 2.97 2.60
N LEU A 5 4.24 4.15 2.06
CA LEU A 5 4.01 4.34 0.64
C LEU A 5 5.16 3.77 -0.22
N ASN A 6 6.41 3.92 0.25
CA ASN A 6 7.57 3.39 -0.47
C ASN A 6 7.53 1.86 -0.59
N GLN A 7 7.04 1.15 0.43
CA GLN A 7 6.89 -0.31 0.37
C GLN A 7 5.79 -0.70 -0.61
N LEU A 8 4.65 0.03 -0.62
CA LEU A 8 3.60 -0.18 -1.61
C LEU A 8 4.13 -0.01 -3.03
N MET A 9 4.86 1.07 -3.30
CA MET A 9 5.45 1.31 -4.62
C MET A 9 6.46 0.23 -5.02
N LYS A 10 7.27 -0.24 -4.07
CA LYS A 10 8.22 -1.33 -4.30
C LYS A 10 7.54 -2.66 -4.62
N GLU A 11 6.43 -2.98 -3.94
CA GLU A 11 5.65 -4.19 -4.26
C GLU A 11 5.02 -4.10 -5.66
N LEU A 12 4.51 -2.93 -6.05
CA LEU A 12 3.98 -2.70 -7.40
C LEU A 12 5.07 -2.81 -8.47
N GLU A 13 6.28 -2.31 -8.20
CA GLU A 13 7.43 -2.47 -9.08
C GLU A 13 7.85 -3.93 -9.21
N ILE A 14 7.84 -4.70 -8.10
CA ILE A 14 8.12 -6.14 -8.12
C ILE A 14 7.07 -6.88 -8.97
N ILE A 15 5.77 -6.58 -8.77
CA ILE A 15 4.70 -7.17 -9.56
C ILE A 15 4.94 -6.91 -11.05
N ALA A 16 5.25 -5.68 -11.44
CA ALA A 16 5.52 -5.33 -12.82
C ALA A 16 6.77 -6.05 -13.38
N THR A 17 7.84 -6.12 -12.60
CA THR A 17 9.11 -6.71 -13.03
C THR A 17 9.03 -8.24 -13.17
N GLU A 18 8.27 -8.90 -12.29
CA GLU A 18 8.06 -10.34 -12.33
C GLU A 18 7.01 -10.76 -13.38
N HIS A 19 6.17 -9.82 -13.84
CA HIS A 19 5.14 -10.12 -14.83
C HIS A 19 5.73 -10.19 -16.24
N ARG A 20 5.63 -11.35 -16.89
CA ARG A 20 6.31 -11.62 -18.17
C ARG A 20 5.89 -10.74 -19.35
N GLN A 21 4.71 -10.11 -19.25
CA GLN A 21 4.15 -9.28 -20.33
C GLN A 21 4.36 -7.78 -20.09
N ILE A 22 4.87 -7.37 -18.92
CA ILE A 22 5.16 -5.97 -18.61
C ILE A 22 6.66 -5.76 -18.85
N ASN A 23 7.00 -4.78 -19.71
CA ASN A 23 8.40 -4.50 -20.04
C ASN A 23 8.99 -3.36 -19.23
N GLU A 24 8.14 -2.47 -18.72
CA GLU A 24 8.60 -1.33 -17.91
C GLU A 24 7.56 -0.93 -16.85
N PHE A 25 8.07 -0.49 -15.69
CA PHE A 25 7.30 0.14 -14.62
C PHE A 25 7.66 1.62 -14.52
N PHE A 26 6.67 2.48 -14.37
CA PHE A 26 6.86 3.90 -14.14
C PHE A 26 5.93 4.42 -13.05
N GLN A 27 6.49 5.16 -12.10
CA GLN A 27 5.73 5.87 -11.08
C GLN A 27 5.68 7.36 -11.42
N GLY A 28 4.49 7.91 -11.64
CA GLY A 28 4.34 9.33 -11.95
C GLY A 28 3.12 9.61 -12.82
N ASP A 29 3.16 10.72 -13.54
CA ASP A 29 2.10 11.09 -14.47
C ASP A 29 2.14 10.24 -15.76
N PHE A 30 0.96 9.87 -16.24
CA PHE A 30 0.83 9.02 -17.43
C PHE A 30 1.43 9.68 -18.69
N ILE A 31 1.21 10.99 -18.85
CA ILE A 31 1.70 11.72 -20.03
C ILE A 31 3.24 11.77 -20.01
N ASP A 32 3.84 12.00 -18.83
CA ASP A 32 5.28 11.98 -18.69
C ASP A 32 5.85 10.59 -19.02
N ALA A 33 5.18 9.54 -18.56
CA ALA A 33 5.58 8.16 -18.82
C ALA A 33 5.65 7.83 -20.31
N VAL A 34 4.60 8.16 -21.06
CA VAL A 34 4.51 7.84 -22.50
C VAL A 34 5.25 8.82 -23.40
N SER A 35 5.67 9.96 -22.88
CA SER A 35 6.44 10.96 -23.65
C SER A 35 7.94 10.71 -23.66
N ARG A 36 8.42 9.67 -22.96
CA ARG A 36 9.84 9.33 -22.91
C ARG A 36 10.26 8.58 -24.16
N ASP A 37 11.36 9.02 -24.80
CA ASP A 37 11.90 8.39 -26.01
C ASP A 37 12.27 6.90 -25.82
N ALA A 38 12.62 6.50 -24.59
CA ALA A 38 13.07 5.15 -24.25
C ALA A 38 11.97 4.27 -23.59
N ALA A 39 10.70 4.70 -23.59
CA ALA A 39 9.62 3.94 -22.97
C ALA A 39 9.46 2.56 -23.61
N GLN A 40 9.44 1.50 -22.79
CA GLN A 40 9.29 0.13 -23.23
C GLN A 40 7.84 -0.35 -22.97
N TYR A 41 7.28 -1.04 -23.96
CA TYR A 41 5.88 -1.48 -23.92
C TYR A 41 5.76 -3.02 -23.96
N PRO A 42 4.73 -3.62 -23.32
CA PRO A 42 3.70 -2.99 -22.50
C PRO A 42 4.26 -2.28 -21.27
N LEU A 43 3.73 -1.07 -20.99
CA LEU A 43 4.16 -0.20 -19.91
C LEU A 43 3.11 -0.18 -18.79
N MET A 44 3.55 -0.36 -17.56
CA MET A 44 2.73 -0.16 -16.37
C MET A 44 3.06 1.19 -15.73
N VAL A 45 2.06 2.06 -15.61
CA VAL A 45 2.20 3.39 -14.99
C VAL A 45 1.34 3.44 -13.74
N VAL A 46 1.92 3.86 -12.62
CA VAL A 46 1.21 4.08 -11.35
C VAL A 46 1.19 5.56 -11.04
N THR A 47 -0.01 6.13 -11.05
CA THR A 47 -0.27 7.54 -10.72
C THR A 47 -1.00 7.63 -9.39
N LEU A 48 -0.41 8.31 -8.41
CA LEU A 48 -1.06 8.56 -7.12
C LEU A 48 -2.19 9.58 -7.28
N GLN A 49 -3.27 9.33 -6.57
CA GLN A 49 -4.44 10.20 -6.51
C GLN A 49 -4.64 10.71 -5.08
N PRO A 50 -5.41 11.79 -4.86
CA PRO A 50 -5.75 12.25 -3.52
C PRO A 50 -6.32 11.12 -2.67
N GLY A 51 -5.67 10.86 -1.54
CA GLY A 51 -6.07 9.83 -0.57
C GLY A 51 -6.84 10.42 0.61
N SER A 52 -7.07 9.60 1.63
CA SER A 52 -7.69 10.02 2.89
C SER A 52 -7.00 9.35 4.07
N MET A 53 -7.01 10.01 5.21
CA MET A 53 -6.52 9.45 6.47
C MET A 53 -7.68 9.27 7.43
N THR A 54 -7.74 8.14 8.09
CA THR A 54 -8.66 7.84 9.19
C THR A 54 -7.87 7.69 10.48
N ALA A 55 -8.57 7.45 11.61
CA ALA A 55 -7.89 7.22 12.88
C ALA A 55 -7.05 5.92 12.91
N GLN A 56 -7.22 5.01 11.95
CA GLN A 56 -6.61 3.68 11.97
C GLN A 56 -5.92 3.29 10.66
N SER A 57 -6.08 4.09 9.60
CA SER A 57 -5.52 3.76 8.29
C SER A 57 -5.26 4.99 7.44
N VAL A 58 -4.27 4.87 6.58
CA VAL A 58 -4.01 5.78 5.46
C VAL A 58 -4.50 5.11 4.19
N ASN A 59 -5.52 5.69 3.56
CA ASN A 59 -6.06 5.20 2.30
C ASN A 59 -5.35 5.90 1.14
N ILE A 60 -4.64 5.13 0.35
CA ILE A 60 -3.91 5.62 -0.82
C ILE A 60 -4.72 5.26 -2.06
N ASN A 61 -5.20 6.28 -2.75
CA ASN A 61 -5.85 6.10 -4.04
C ASN A 61 -4.81 6.13 -5.16
N MET A 62 -4.93 5.22 -6.10
CA MET A 62 -4.03 5.15 -7.24
C MET A 62 -4.77 4.77 -8.52
N ILE A 63 -4.21 5.18 -9.65
CA ILE A 63 -4.58 4.69 -10.96
C ILE A 63 -3.38 3.91 -11.52
N ILE A 64 -3.61 2.64 -11.82
CA ILE A 64 -2.65 1.77 -12.51
C ILE A 64 -3.09 1.72 -13.97
N SER A 65 -2.23 2.16 -14.87
CA SER A 65 -2.47 2.17 -16.30
C SER A 65 -1.56 1.16 -16.98
N ILE A 66 -2.14 0.21 -17.71
CA ILE A 66 -1.41 -0.74 -18.54
C ILE A 66 -1.67 -0.39 -19.99
N CYS A 67 -0.60 -0.13 -20.75
CA CYS A 67 -0.75 0.29 -22.14
C CYS A 67 0.32 -0.30 -23.05
N ASP A 68 -0.02 -0.37 -24.33
CA ASP A 68 0.88 -0.71 -25.40
C ASP A 68 0.73 0.26 -26.58
N LYS A 69 1.75 0.30 -27.46
CA LYS A 69 1.72 1.12 -28.68
C LYS A 69 0.90 0.44 -29.76
N TYR A 70 0.16 1.24 -30.53
CA TYR A 70 -0.52 0.74 -31.72
C TYR A 70 -0.22 1.61 -32.95
N ASN A 71 -0.39 1.00 -34.13
CA ASN A 71 -0.25 1.70 -35.38
C ASN A 71 -1.61 2.30 -35.79
N LEU A 72 -1.65 3.61 -36.06
CA LEU A 72 -2.87 4.34 -36.45
C LEU A 72 -3.56 3.75 -37.70
N GLN A 73 -2.84 2.97 -38.50
CA GLN A 73 -3.40 2.36 -39.74
C GLN A 73 -4.05 0.98 -39.48
N GLU A 74 -3.89 0.40 -38.27
CA GLU A 74 -4.34 -0.96 -37.95
C GLU A 74 -5.27 -1.02 -36.73
N TYR A 75 -6.52 -0.64 -36.92
CA TYR A 75 -7.53 -0.66 -35.85
C TYR A 75 -7.74 -2.02 -35.16
N ARG A 76 -7.39 -3.14 -35.85
CA ARG A 76 -7.48 -4.48 -35.26
C ARG A 76 -6.53 -4.65 -34.06
N GLN A 77 -5.37 -4.01 -34.08
CA GLN A 77 -4.41 -4.03 -32.98
C GLN A 77 -4.98 -3.46 -31.70
N ILE A 78 -5.87 -2.47 -31.75
CA ILE A 78 -6.45 -1.87 -30.54
C ILE A 78 -7.24 -2.91 -29.74
N ASN A 79 -8.00 -3.78 -30.39
CA ASN A 79 -8.76 -4.81 -29.69
C ASN A 79 -7.84 -5.87 -29.08
N GLU A 80 -6.76 -6.23 -29.76
CA GLU A 80 -5.74 -7.16 -29.25
C GLU A 80 -5.04 -6.54 -28.04
N ILE A 81 -4.58 -5.30 -28.13
CA ILE A 81 -3.97 -4.56 -27.01
C ILE A 81 -4.93 -4.44 -25.83
N HIS A 82 -6.21 -4.10 -26.10
CA HIS A 82 -7.20 -4.04 -25.02
C HIS A 82 -7.40 -5.40 -24.35
N SER A 83 -7.40 -6.50 -25.11
CA SER A 83 -7.52 -7.85 -24.58
C SER A 83 -6.32 -8.21 -23.69
N ASP A 84 -5.11 -7.96 -24.18
CA ASP A 84 -3.87 -8.27 -23.49
C ASP A 84 -3.71 -7.41 -22.23
N CYS A 85 -3.91 -6.09 -22.33
CA CYS A 85 -3.85 -5.18 -21.20
C CYS A 85 -4.91 -5.51 -20.13
N LEU A 86 -6.13 -5.92 -20.53
CA LEU A 86 -7.16 -6.35 -19.58
C LEU A 86 -6.76 -7.64 -18.86
N SER A 87 -6.11 -8.58 -19.57
CA SER A 87 -5.57 -9.79 -18.94
C SER A 87 -4.52 -9.45 -17.89
N ILE A 88 -3.58 -8.57 -18.22
CA ILE A 88 -2.57 -8.07 -17.26
C ILE A 88 -3.24 -7.40 -16.05
N CYS A 89 -4.24 -6.54 -16.27
CA CYS A 89 -5.01 -5.93 -15.18
C CYS A 89 -5.66 -6.98 -14.27
N ASN A 90 -6.21 -8.06 -14.84
CA ASN A 90 -6.80 -9.14 -14.06
C ASN A 90 -5.72 -9.90 -13.26
N ASP A 91 -4.54 -10.13 -13.81
CA ASP A 91 -3.44 -10.79 -13.11
C ASP A 91 -2.95 -9.95 -11.93
N ILE A 92 -2.83 -8.63 -12.11
CA ILE A 92 -2.52 -7.69 -11.02
C ILE A 92 -3.60 -7.73 -9.94
N ARG A 93 -4.88 -7.71 -10.33
CA ARG A 93 -6.00 -7.83 -9.38
C ARG A 93 -5.94 -9.12 -8.57
N VAL A 94 -5.64 -10.25 -9.22
CA VAL A 94 -5.50 -11.56 -8.53
C VAL A 94 -4.31 -11.52 -7.57
N THR A 95 -3.21 -10.89 -7.96
CA THR A 95 -2.03 -10.73 -7.08
C THR A 95 -2.37 -9.91 -5.84
N PHE A 96 -3.16 -8.85 -5.98
CA PHE A 96 -3.65 -8.07 -4.84
C PHE A 96 -4.52 -8.87 -3.86
N GLN A 97 -5.24 -9.89 -4.35
CA GLN A 97 -6.08 -10.76 -3.54
C GLN A 97 -5.30 -11.92 -2.87
N GLN A 98 -4.01 -12.05 -3.13
CA GLN A 98 -3.19 -13.08 -2.49
C GLN A 98 -2.65 -12.62 -1.14
N TRP A 99 -2.40 -13.60 -0.23
CA TRP A 99 -1.92 -13.41 1.14
C TRP A 99 -0.75 -12.43 1.30
N ARG A 100 0.06 -12.24 0.25
CA ARG A 100 1.20 -11.32 0.24
C ARG A 100 0.77 -9.86 0.41
N PHE A 101 -0.40 -9.49 -0.12
CA PHE A 101 -1.00 -8.17 0.08
C PHE A 101 -1.83 -8.10 1.37
N GLU A 102 -2.63 -9.14 1.66
CA GLU A 102 -3.51 -9.19 2.84
C GLU A 102 -2.75 -9.05 4.16
N GLU A 103 -1.51 -9.56 4.23
CA GLU A 103 -0.70 -9.44 5.45
C GLU A 103 -0.26 -7.99 5.74
N PHE A 104 -0.29 -7.13 4.74
CA PHE A 104 0.33 -5.82 4.79
C PHE A 104 -0.56 -4.65 4.40
N MET A 105 -1.49 -4.86 3.51
CA MET A 105 -2.29 -3.82 2.90
C MET A 105 -3.60 -4.43 2.45
N ASP A 106 -4.71 -3.72 2.65
CA ASP A 106 -6.01 -4.14 2.17
C ASP A 106 -6.45 -3.31 0.97
N ILE A 107 -7.05 -3.97 0.00
CA ILE A 107 -7.78 -3.28 -1.07
C ILE A 107 -9.16 -2.88 -0.55
N VAL A 108 -9.43 -1.59 -0.55
CA VAL A 108 -10.69 -1.04 -0.08
C VAL A 108 -11.66 -0.87 -1.25
N GLY A 109 -12.78 -1.57 -1.17
CA GLY A 109 -13.84 -1.48 -2.18
C GLY A 109 -13.53 -2.21 -3.49
N ASP A 110 -14.25 -1.85 -4.54
CA ASP A 110 -14.12 -2.44 -5.86
C ASP A 110 -13.03 -1.75 -6.68
N ILE A 111 -12.25 -2.54 -7.42
CA ILE A 111 -11.32 -2.01 -8.41
C ILE A 111 -12.12 -1.65 -9.67
N GLN A 112 -12.13 -0.37 -10.00
CA GLN A 112 -12.79 0.14 -11.21
C GLN A 112 -11.83 0.06 -12.41
N THR A 113 -12.31 -0.45 -13.54
CA THR A 113 -11.50 -0.55 -14.75
C THR A 113 -12.13 0.21 -15.92
N GLN A 114 -11.29 0.89 -16.71
CA GLN A 114 -11.73 1.65 -17.87
C GLN A 114 -10.74 1.52 -19.05
N PRO A 115 -11.21 1.20 -20.27
CA PRO A 115 -10.36 1.25 -21.46
C PRO A 115 -10.06 2.67 -21.88
N PHE A 116 -8.89 2.88 -22.47
CA PHE A 116 -8.53 4.16 -23.06
C PHE A 116 -7.76 4.01 -24.36
N ILE A 117 -7.81 5.07 -25.16
CA ILE A 117 -6.98 5.25 -26.34
C ILE A 117 -6.37 6.65 -26.26
N ASN A 118 -5.05 6.72 -26.21
CA ASN A 118 -4.31 7.97 -26.16
C ASN A 118 -3.73 8.27 -27.56
N ARG A 119 -3.98 9.48 -28.05
CA ARG A 119 -3.46 10.00 -29.32
C ARG A 119 -2.40 11.09 -29.11
N GLY A 120 -1.74 11.08 -27.95
CA GLY A 120 -0.64 11.99 -27.63
C GLY A 120 0.62 11.69 -28.44
N PRO A 121 1.81 12.11 -27.94
CA PRO A 121 3.10 11.93 -28.62
C PRO A 121 3.36 10.47 -28.99
N ASP A 122 3.09 9.56 -28.07
CA ASP A 122 3.03 8.12 -28.32
C ASP A 122 1.57 7.67 -28.42
N VAL A 123 1.26 7.03 -29.53
CA VAL A 123 -0.08 6.50 -29.80
C VAL A 123 -0.21 5.18 -29.02
N THR A 124 -0.93 5.22 -27.90
CA THR A 124 -1.09 4.09 -26.99
C THR A 124 -2.54 3.75 -26.74
N ALA A 125 -2.83 2.49 -26.51
CA ALA A 125 -4.12 1.99 -26.04
C ALA A 125 -3.91 1.08 -24.82
N GLY A 126 -4.93 0.93 -24.00
CA GLY A 126 -4.82 0.08 -22.81
C GLY A 126 -6.00 0.19 -21.86
N TRP A 127 -5.74 -0.16 -20.61
CA TRP A 127 -6.71 -0.10 -19.52
C TRP A 127 -6.14 0.62 -18.32
N THR A 128 -7.01 1.34 -17.60
CA THR A 128 -6.73 1.88 -16.28
C THR A 128 -7.47 1.07 -15.23
N MET A 129 -6.84 0.90 -14.08
CA MET A 129 -7.42 0.34 -12.86
C MET A 129 -7.35 1.39 -11.77
N ALA A 130 -8.49 1.83 -11.24
CA ALA A 130 -8.53 2.66 -10.05
C ALA A 130 -8.68 1.76 -8.82
N ALA A 131 -7.72 1.84 -7.92
CA ALA A 131 -7.68 1.06 -6.69
C ALA A 131 -7.41 1.96 -5.49
N THR A 132 -7.98 1.58 -4.34
CA THR A 132 -7.68 2.18 -3.04
C THR A 132 -7.00 1.14 -2.17
N VAL A 133 -5.83 1.46 -1.67
CA VAL A 133 -5.08 0.61 -0.72
C VAL A 133 -5.10 1.26 0.64
N ALA A 134 -5.59 0.53 1.64
CA ALA A 134 -5.48 0.93 3.03
C ALA A 134 -4.17 0.40 3.62
N ILE A 135 -3.37 1.29 4.14
CA ILE A 135 -2.22 0.98 4.99
C ILE A 135 -2.68 1.21 6.43
N TYR A 136 -2.72 0.15 7.22
CA TYR A 136 -3.08 0.27 8.63
C TYR A 136 -1.93 0.89 9.42
N ASP A 137 -2.23 1.99 10.07
CA ASP A 137 -1.33 2.67 10.98
C ASP A 137 -1.78 2.35 12.40
N TYR A 138 -0.91 1.66 13.14
CA TYR A 138 -1.08 1.53 14.58
C TYR A 138 -0.59 2.84 15.17
N ASN A 139 -1.52 3.73 15.53
CA ASN A 139 -1.23 5.00 16.18
C ASN A 139 -0.32 4.80 17.40
N ASP A 140 0.96 4.67 17.17
CA ASP A 140 1.98 4.71 18.20
C ASP A 140 2.46 6.14 18.35
N TRP A 141 1.86 6.81 19.30
CA TRP A 141 2.20 8.19 19.63
C TRP A 141 3.69 8.36 19.95
N CYS A 142 4.33 7.30 20.47
CA CYS A 142 5.75 7.29 20.81
C CYS A 142 6.68 7.16 19.61
N SER A 143 6.15 6.74 18.45
CA SER A 143 6.92 6.65 17.22
C SER A 143 7.01 7.98 16.47
N ILE A 144 6.23 9.00 16.90
CA ILE A 144 6.26 10.32 16.26
C ILE A 144 7.58 11.01 16.64
N PRO A 145 8.41 11.43 15.68
CA PRO A 145 9.71 12.03 15.95
C PRO A 145 9.57 13.49 16.39
N TYR A 146 8.96 13.70 17.54
CA TYR A 146 8.95 15.01 18.19
C TYR A 146 10.11 15.10 19.16
N ASP A 147 10.97 16.09 19.00
CA ASP A 147 11.95 16.50 19.98
C ASP A 147 11.26 17.41 20.99
N ASP A 148 11.17 16.99 22.25
CA ASP A 148 10.73 17.81 23.39
C ASP A 148 9.34 18.50 23.27
N TYR A 149 8.32 17.81 22.73
CA TYR A 149 6.98 18.36 22.63
C TYR A 149 6.14 18.11 23.89
N ASP A 150 5.81 19.14 24.69
CA ASP A 150 5.04 19.08 25.95
C ASP A 150 3.57 19.47 25.73
N PHE A 151 2.62 18.57 25.97
CA PHE A 151 1.19 18.80 25.70
C PHE A 151 0.53 19.80 26.63
N GLU A 152 0.98 19.98 27.86
CA GLU A 152 0.46 21.04 28.75
C GLU A 152 1.02 22.41 28.37
N ASN A 153 2.22 22.43 27.82
CA ASN A 153 2.89 23.59 27.26
C ASN A 153 3.17 23.41 25.76
N GLY A 154 2.64 22.35 25.16
CA GLY A 154 2.81 21.92 23.79
C GLY A 154 3.72 20.70 23.54
N ASN A 155 4.18 19.95 24.57
CA ASN A 155 5.06 18.78 24.41
C ASN A 155 4.40 17.46 24.86
N PRO A 156 4.61 16.29 24.23
CA PRO A 156 4.13 15.02 24.75
C PRO A 156 4.79 14.71 26.10
N PRO A 157 4.05 14.15 27.06
CA PRO A 157 4.64 13.75 28.32
C PRO A 157 5.74 12.71 28.08
N ALA A 158 6.95 13.02 28.51
CA ALA A 158 8.12 12.14 28.40
C ALA A 158 7.98 10.78 29.10
N THR A 159 6.87 10.58 29.83
CA THR A 159 6.69 9.45 30.72
C THR A 159 5.94 8.25 30.14
N ASN A 160 5.38 8.34 28.92
CA ASN A 160 4.55 7.27 28.37
C ASN A 160 5.17 6.49 27.20
N CYS A 161 6.37 6.85 26.78
CA CYS A 161 7.09 6.20 25.69
C CYS A 161 8.25 5.31 26.17
N GLY A 162 8.39 5.10 27.46
CA GLY A 162 9.33 4.16 28.05
C GLY A 162 8.69 2.81 28.31
N ASP A 163 9.52 1.80 28.46
CA ASP A 163 9.13 0.45 28.85
C ASP A 163 8.06 0.47 29.95
N LEU A 164 6.84 0.07 29.61
CA LEU A 164 5.80 -0.20 30.59
C LEU A 164 6.24 -1.42 31.39
N THR A 165 6.85 -1.18 32.55
CA THR A 165 7.04 -2.22 33.55
C THR A 165 5.70 -2.46 34.22
N THR A 166 5.08 -3.59 33.97
CA THR A 166 3.87 -4.01 34.68
C THR A 166 4.27 -5.03 35.71
N ASP A 167 4.06 -4.70 36.97
CA ASP A 167 4.27 -5.60 38.09
C ASP A 167 3.03 -6.51 38.23
N TYR A 168 3.27 -7.83 38.15
CA TYR A 168 2.24 -8.84 38.34
C TYR A 168 2.43 -9.50 39.70
N GLU A 169 1.36 -9.54 40.46
CA GLU A 169 1.31 -10.27 41.73
C GLU A 169 0.37 -11.47 41.58
N VAL A 170 0.87 -12.66 41.85
CA VAL A 170 0.09 -13.91 41.75
C VAL A 170 -0.36 -14.29 43.15
N TYR A 171 -1.66 -14.27 43.38
CA TYR A 171 -2.26 -14.69 44.65
C TYR A 171 -2.97 -16.03 44.45
N VAL A 172 -2.63 -17.02 45.28
CA VAL A 172 -3.33 -18.31 45.38
C VAL A 172 -3.98 -18.39 46.75
N ASN A 173 -5.32 -18.55 46.79
CA ASN A 173 -6.11 -18.57 48.00
C ASN A 173 -5.87 -17.35 48.94
N GLY A 174 -5.61 -16.19 48.33
CA GLY A 174 -5.37 -14.95 49.08
C GLY A 174 -3.94 -14.76 49.61
N THR A 175 -3.03 -15.69 49.30
CA THR A 175 -1.61 -15.60 49.66
C THR A 175 -0.79 -15.23 48.43
N LEU A 176 0.12 -14.26 48.56
CA LEU A 176 1.05 -13.92 47.48
C LEU A 176 2.02 -15.11 47.28
N GLU A 177 1.94 -15.79 46.14
CA GLU A 177 2.79 -16.93 45.81
C GLU A 177 3.98 -16.53 44.95
N ASP A 178 3.81 -15.53 44.09
CA ASP A 178 4.88 -15.06 43.22
C ASP A 178 4.66 -13.59 42.81
N SER A 179 5.73 -12.93 42.43
CA SER A 179 5.70 -11.60 41.84
C SER A 179 6.76 -11.51 40.75
N PHE A 180 6.40 -11.03 39.58
CA PHE A 180 7.34 -10.79 38.52
C PHE A 180 7.06 -9.48 37.79
N THR A 181 8.12 -8.85 37.36
CA THR A 181 8.06 -7.63 36.56
C THR A 181 8.31 -7.98 35.11
N GLN A 182 7.36 -7.68 34.24
CA GLN A 182 7.51 -7.86 32.80
C GLN A 182 7.59 -6.52 32.08
N ASN A 183 8.63 -6.31 31.30
CA ASN A 183 8.72 -5.18 30.39
C ASN A 183 7.93 -5.53 29.13
N THR A 184 6.77 -4.91 28.93
CA THR A 184 5.97 -5.09 27.73
C THR A 184 5.85 -3.77 26.97
N THR A 185 6.21 -3.83 25.70
CA THR A 185 6.02 -2.73 24.73
C THR A 185 4.64 -2.76 24.08
N VAL A 186 3.70 -3.62 24.53
CA VAL A 186 2.36 -3.76 23.91
C VAL A 186 1.31 -4.10 24.98
N ASN A 187 0.14 -3.49 24.89
CA ASN A 187 -1.05 -3.79 25.69
C ASN A 187 -1.55 -5.23 25.43
N ASN A 188 -1.13 -6.18 26.24
CA ASN A 188 -1.72 -7.52 26.25
C ASN A 188 -2.40 -7.77 27.59
N THR A 189 -3.71 -7.92 27.57
CA THR A 189 -4.48 -8.38 28.72
C THR A 189 -4.45 -9.91 28.73
N ILE A 190 -3.75 -10.52 29.67
CA ILE A 190 -3.76 -11.96 29.87
C ILE A 190 -4.82 -12.29 30.93
N ASN A 191 -5.90 -12.96 30.51
CA ASN A 191 -6.87 -13.53 31.44
C ASN A 191 -6.47 -14.97 31.75
N ILE A 192 -6.01 -15.24 32.97
CA ILE A 192 -5.75 -16.60 33.45
C ILE A 192 -6.96 -17.03 34.29
N ASN A 193 -7.78 -17.94 33.75
CA ASN A 193 -8.79 -18.67 34.52
C ASN A 193 -8.14 -19.95 35.03
N LEU A 194 -7.95 -20.06 36.37
CA LEU A 194 -7.54 -21.27 37.06
C LEU A 194 -8.78 -22.06 37.49
#